data_4a3cb28f65dbecd56dc7a5680fe22786
#
_entry.id   4a3cb28f65dbecd56dc7a5680fe22786
#
_cell.length_a   1.000
_cell.length_b   1.000
_cell.length_c   1.000
_cell.angle_alpha   90.00
_cell.angle_beta   90.00
_cell.angle_gamma   90.00
#
_symmetry.space_group_name_H-M   'P 1'
#
loop_
_entity.id
_entity.type
_entity.pdbx_description
1 polymer ?
#
loop_
_entity_poly.entity_id
_entity_poly.type
_entity_poly.pdbx_seq_one_letter_code
_entity_poly.pdbx_strand_id
1 'polypeptide(L)'
;MSEAMQKSFTAVFDCEARAVGKMRSEMTVHWREPRQMSWEMASDETGFQGGDGTAPVPMAYFMAGLTSCLMTQVRAFAKKMRIDVRNAVVNCHAEWEATVEGRDPYVAAPKGVRMDIEFDSDASLEDRLRLIEAAKKGCFIEAIVREPTFVAHRLKTDDGW
;
A
#
# COMPACT_ATOMS: atom_id res chain seq x y z
N MET A 1 4.77 35.52 -18.31
CA MET A 1 5.08 34.28 -17.63
C MET A 1 3.75 33.60 -17.29
N SER A 2 3.39 32.53 -18.01
CA SER A 2 2.15 31.79 -17.73
C SER A 2 2.33 31.04 -16.41
N GLU A 3 1.56 31.38 -15.39
CA GLU A 3 1.45 30.56 -14.17
C GLU A 3 1.05 29.16 -14.57
N ALA A 4 1.92 28.19 -14.27
CA ALA A 4 1.60 26.80 -14.47
C ALA A 4 0.40 26.46 -13.58
N MET A 5 -0.76 26.26 -14.19
CA MET A 5 -2.01 25.94 -13.50
C MET A 5 -1.81 24.64 -12.71
N GLN A 6 -1.84 24.72 -11.39
CA GLN A 6 -1.75 23.54 -10.51
C GLN A 6 -2.99 22.66 -10.74
N LYS A 7 -2.76 21.43 -11.23
CA LYS A 7 -3.81 20.44 -11.41
C LYS A 7 -3.76 19.46 -10.24
N SER A 8 -4.87 19.28 -9.57
CA SER A 8 -5.05 18.25 -8.53
C SER A 8 -6.04 17.18 -8.99
N PHE A 9 -5.95 16.01 -8.43
CA PHE A 9 -6.93 14.94 -8.56
C PHE A 9 -7.05 14.20 -7.24
N THR A 10 -8.21 13.57 -7.02
CA THR A 10 -8.50 12.77 -5.84
C THR A 10 -8.54 11.31 -6.21
N ALA A 11 -8.01 10.44 -5.35
CA ALA A 11 -8.17 9.00 -5.43
C ALA A 11 -8.98 8.54 -4.22
N VAL A 12 -10.14 7.92 -4.46
CA VAL A 12 -11.05 7.45 -3.40
C VAL A 12 -11.28 5.96 -3.56
N PHE A 13 -11.06 5.23 -2.48
CA PHE A 13 -11.27 3.81 -2.40
C PHE A 13 -12.12 3.45 -1.18
N ASP A 14 -13.05 2.51 -1.35
CA ASP A 14 -13.78 1.86 -0.27
C ASP A 14 -13.46 0.36 -0.30
N CYS A 15 -13.48 -0.27 0.86
CA CYS A 15 -13.39 -1.71 0.98
C CYS A 15 -14.40 -2.19 2.01
N GLU A 16 -15.21 -3.18 1.62
CA GLU A 16 -16.04 -3.92 2.55
C GLU A 16 -15.44 -5.31 2.73
N ALA A 17 -15.32 -5.77 3.97
CA ALA A 17 -14.87 -7.11 4.30
C ALA A 17 -15.93 -7.83 5.14
N ARG A 18 -16.20 -9.10 4.80
CA ARG A 18 -17.14 -9.97 5.51
C ARG A 18 -16.42 -11.22 6.00
N ALA A 19 -16.57 -11.53 7.28
CA ALA A 19 -16.00 -12.74 7.86
C ALA A 19 -16.72 -13.99 7.33
N VAL A 20 -15.94 -14.99 6.91
CA VAL A 20 -16.41 -16.28 6.40
C VAL A 20 -15.57 -17.40 7.02
N GLY A 21 -16.21 -18.38 7.62
CA GLY A 21 -15.48 -19.48 8.28
C GLY A 21 -14.74 -19.01 9.53
N LYS A 22 -13.47 -19.46 9.73
CA LYS A 22 -12.68 -19.18 10.94
C LYS A 22 -12.03 -17.80 10.91
N MET A 23 -11.09 -17.58 9.97
CA MET A 23 -10.30 -16.34 9.86
C MET A 23 -10.30 -15.77 8.44
N ARG A 24 -11.08 -16.37 7.54
CA ARG A 24 -11.20 -15.92 6.16
C ARG A 24 -12.12 -14.70 6.08
N SER A 25 -11.75 -13.75 5.24
CA SER A 25 -12.58 -12.61 4.86
C SER A 25 -12.76 -12.59 3.34
N GLU A 26 -14.00 -12.39 2.90
CA GLU A 26 -14.32 -12.04 1.52
C GLU A 26 -14.46 -10.52 1.43
N MET A 27 -13.81 -9.92 0.44
CA MET A 27 -13.70 -8.46 0.34
C MET A 27 -14.11 -7.98 -1.04
N THR A 28 -14.76 -6.81 -1.07
CA THR A 28 -14.98 -6.07 -2.31
C THR A 28 -14.29 -4.70 -2.18
N VAL A 29 -13.34 -4.44 -3.04
CA VAL A 29 -12.64 -3.15 -3.13
C VAL A 29 -13.24 -2.33 -4.25
N HIS A 30 -13.65 -1.11 -3.98
CA HIS A 30 -14.20 -0.17 -4.95
C HIS A 30 -13.26 1.01 -5.14
N TRP A 31 -12.84 1.27 -6.36
CA TRP A 31 -12.24 2.53 -6.75
C TRP A 31 -13.36 3.49 -7.17
N ARG A 32 -13.60 4.54 -6.40
CA ARG A 32 -14.70 5.49 -6.62
C ARG A 32 -14.30 6.65 -7.52
N GLU A 33 -13.10 7.19 -7.31
CA GLU A 33 -12.58 8.34 -8.05
C GLU A 33 -11.10 8.15 -8.39
N PRO A 34 -10.64 8.59 -9.56
CA PRO A 34 -11.35 9.22 -10.68
C PRO A 34 -12.01 8.22 -11.64
N ARG A 35 -12.04 6.95 -11.29
CA ARG A 35 -12.65 5.87 -12.08
C ARG A 35 -13.59 5.06 -11.21
N GLN A 36 -14.47 4.29 -11.85
CA GLN A 36 -15.37 3.37 -11.16
C GLN A 36 -15.00 1.94 -11.55
N MET A 37 -14.38 1.24 -10.63
CA MET A 37 -13.94 -0.15 -10.79
C MET A 37 -14.12 -0.89 -9.47
N SER A 38 -14.24 -2.23 -9.54
CA SER A 38 -14.35 -3.08 -8.36
C SER A 38 -13.55 -4.36 -8.54
N TRP A 39 -13.06 -4.91 -7.44
CA TRP A 39 -12.37 -6.19 -7.38
C TRP A 39 -12.90 -7.00 -6.21
N GLU A 40 -13.18 -8.28 -6.49
CA GLU A 40 -13.44 -9.28 -5.46
C GLU A 40 -12.11 -9.90 -5.02
N MET A 41 -11.89 -9.96 -3.73
CA MET A 41 -10.66 -10.45 -3.12
C MET A 41 -11.00 -11.30 -1.89
N ALA A 42 -10.05 -12.10 -1.44
CA ALA A 42 -10.18 -12.82 -0.18
C ALA A 42 -8.86 -12.77 0.59
N SER A 43 -8.93 -12.75 1.91
CA SER A 43 -7.79 -12.98 2.78
C SER A 43 -8.11 -14.10 3.76
N ASP A 44 -7.08 -14.81 4.19
CA ASP A 44 -7.20 -15.80 5.24
C ASP A 44 -5.92 -15.81 6.06
N GLU A 45 -6.00 -16.24 7.29
CA GLU A 45 -4.82 -16.44 8.12
C GLU A 45 -4.34 -17.86 8.04
N THR A 46 -3.06 -18.06 8.38
CA THR A 46 -2.48 -19.38 8.53
C THR A 46 -2.86 -19.99 9.88
N GLY A 47 -2.45 -21.24 10.12
CA GLY A 47 -2.67 -21.93 11.40
C GLY A 47 -2.13 -21.16 12.61
N PHE A 48 -1.17 -20.24 12.45
CA PHE A 48 -0.66 -19.40 13.51
C PHE A 48 -1.75 -18.51 14.14
N GLN A 49 -2.64 -17.95 13.33
CA GLN A 49 -3.81 -17.16 13.78
C GLN A 49 -5.11 -17.99 13.81
N GLY A 50 -5.03 -19.30 13.57
CA GLY A 50 -6.19 -20.19 13.55
C GLY A 50 -6.97 -20.21 12.24
N GLY A 51 -6.39 -19.72 11.15
CA GLY A 51 -6.94 -19.80 9.80
C GLY A 51 -6.61 -21.11 9.08
N ASP A 52 -7.18 -21.27 7.92
CA ASP A 52 -7.02 -22.46 7.07
C ASP A 52 -6.06 -22.22 5.88
N GLY A 53 -5.52 -20.99 5.72
CA GLY A 53 -4.55 -20.63 4.68
C GLY A 53 -5.11 -20.70 3.26
N THR A 54 -6.40 -20.45 3.08
CA THR A 54 -7.09 -20.59 1.78
C THR A 54 -6.99 -19.38 0.87
N ALA A 55 -6.37 -18.30 1.35
CA ALA A 55 -6.09 -17.07 0.62
C ALA A 55 -4.83 -16.39 1.19
N PRO A 56 -4.25 -15.38 0.51
CA PRO A 56 -3.14 -14.62 1.05
C PRO A 56 -3.50 -13.95 2.39
N VAL A 57 -2.53 -13.92 3.31
CA VAL A 57 -2.71 -13.20 4.58
C VAL A 57 -2.84 -11.69 4.37
N PRO A 58 -3.55 -10.93 5.23
CA PRO A 58 -3.73 -9.47 5.07
C PRO A 58 -2.43 -8.70 4.87
N MET A 59 -1.35 -9.09 5.57
CA MET A 59 -0.03 -8.47 5.43
C MET A 59 0.57 -8.64 4.03
N ALA A 60 0.26 -9.72 3.31
CA ALA A 60 0.72 -9.91 1.94
C ALA A 60 0.13 -8.86 1.00
N TYR A 61 -1.13 -8.46 1.17
CA TYR A 61 -1.76 -7.39 0.41
C TYR A 61 -1.13 -6.03 0.69
N PHE A 62 -0.82 -5.73 1.96
CA PHE A 62 -0.11 -4.51 2.32
C PHE A 62 1.27 -4.45 1.63
N MET A 63 2.07 -5.51 1.73
CA MET A 63 3.40 -5.59 1.11
C MET A 63 3.34 -5.49 -0.41
N ALA A 64 2.43 -6.23 -1.04
CA ALA A 64 2.24 -6.18 -2.48
C ALA A 64 1.77 -4.79 -2.95
N GLY A 65 0.83 -4.17 -2.23
CA GLY A 65 0.32 -2.84 -2.52
C GLY A 65 1.40 -1.77 -2.44
N LEU A 66 2.17 -1.75 -1.34
CA LEU A 66 3.25 -0.78 -1.14
C LEU A 66 4.33 -0.91 -2.22
N THR A 67 4.80 -2.14 -2.48
CA THR A 67 5.85 -2.42 -3.47
C THR A 67 5.40 -2.07 -4.88
N SER A 68 4.20 -2.51 -5.29
CA SER A 68 3.68 -2.26 -6.64
C SER A 68 3.31 -0.79 -6.86
N CYS A 69 2.85 -0.07 -5.82
CA CYS A 69 2.58 1.35 -5.91
C CYS A 69 3.86 2.13 -6.24
N LEU A 70 4.96 1.89 -5.53
CA LEU A 70 6.24 2.54 -5.83
C LEU A 70 6.75 2.16 -7.23
N MET A 71 6.69 0.88 -7.62
CA MET A 71 7.05 0.43 -8.97
C MET A 71 6.25 1.18 -10.05
N THR A 72 4.95 1.38 -9.83
CA THR A 72 4.10 2.14 -10.74
C THR A 72 4.59 3.59 -10.89
N GLN A 73 4.93 4.26 -9.78
CA GLN A 73 5.42 5.64 -9.83
C GLN A 73 6.79 5.74 -10.51
N VAL A 74 7.72 4.82 -10.24
CA VAL A 74 9.01 4.77 -10.93
C VAL A 74 8.81 4.71 -12.44
N ARG A 75 7.98 3.79 -12.93
CA ARG A 75 7.72 3.62 -14.37
C ARG A 75 6.95 4.80 -15.00
N ALA A 76 5.93 5.31 -14.32
CA ALA A 76 5.12 6.41 -14.82
C ALA A 76 5.91 7.73 -14.88
N PHE A 77 6.72 7.99 -13.87
CA PHE A 77 7.51 9.22 -13.79
C PHE A 77 8.77 9.13 -14.66
N ALA A 78 9.37 7.96 -14.83
CA ALA A 78 10.42 7.74 -15.82
C ALA A 78 9.96 8.18 -17.21
N LYS A 79 8.77 7.73 -17.64
CA LYS A 79 8.17 8.17 -18.90
C LYS A 79 7.96 9.68 -18.98
N LYS A 80 7.42 10.29 -17.90
CA LYS A 80 7.18 11.74 -17.82
C LYS A 80 8.47 12.56 -17.85
N MET A 81 9.53 12.06 -17.20
CA MET A 81 10.84 12.70 -17.09
C MET A 81 11.77 12.35 -18.27
N ARG A 82 11.32 11.48 -19.19
CA ARG A 82 12.10 10.97 -20.34
C ARG A 82 13.39 10.26 -19.90
N ILE A 83 13.33 9.54 -18.80
CA ILE A 83 14.40 8.71 -18.28
C ILE A 83 14.12 7.28 -18.74
N ASP A 84 15.10 6.66 -19.37
CA ASP A 84 15.03 5.25 -19.75
C ASP A 84 15.18 4.38 -18.51
N VAL A 85 14.22 3.47 -18.29
CA VAL A 85 14.19 2.51 -17.19
C VAL A 85 13.91 1.12 -17.73
N ARG A 86 14.88 0.22 -17.58
CA ARG A 86 14.82 -1.19 -17.99
C ARG A 86 15.02 -2.09 -16.78
N ASN A 87 14.48 -3.29 -16.81
CA ASN A 87 14.69 -4.35 -15.81
C ASN A 87 14.46 -3.89 -14.37
N ALA A 88 13.45 -3.03 -14.16
CA ALA A 88 13.19 -2.47 -12.83
C ALA A 88 12.73 -3.53 -11.83
N VAL A 89 13.35 -3.52 -10.66
CA VAL A 89 12.98 -4.34 -9.49
C VAL A 89 12.82 -3.43 -8.28
N VAL A 90 11.79 -3.67 -7.50
CA VAL A 90 11.58 -3.05 -6.19
C VAL A 90 11.46 -4.15 -5.16
N ASN A 91 12.36 -4.17 -4.19
CA ASN A 91 12.31 -5.04 -3.04
C ASN A 91 11.83 -4.24 -1.82
N CYS A 92 10.85 -4.76 -1.11
CA CYS A 92 10.34 -4.16 0.11
C CYS A 92 10.58 -5.11 1.28
N HIS A 93 11.21 -4.59 2.33
CA HIS A 93 11.36 -5.25 3.63
C HIS A 93 10.63 -4.43 4.68
N ALA A 94 9.76 -5.06 5.44
CA ALA A 94 9.07 -4.43 6.57
C ALA A 94 9.06 -5.37 7.77
N GLU A 95 9.21 -4.78 8.94
CA GLU A 95 9.31 -5.50 10.21
C GLU A 95 8.35 -4.91 11.23
N TRP A 96 7.68 -5.79 11.96
CA TRP A 96 6.82 -5.47 13.10
C TRP A 96 7.21 -6.32 14.29
N GLU A 97 6.97 -5.80 15.46
CA GLU A 97 7.05 -6.50 16.72
C GLU A 97 5.65 -6.62 17.34
N ALA A 98 5.33 -7.78 17.87
CA ALA A 98 4.10 -7.99 18.62
C ALA A 98 4.48 -8.34 20.07
N THR A 99 3.97 -7.55 21.02
CA THR A 99 4.21 -7.75 22.45
C THR A 99 2.94 -8.24 23.13
N VAL A 100 3.06 -9.29 23.96
CA VAL A 100 1.97 -9.88 24.75
C VAL A 100 2.27 -9.68 26.24
N GLU A 101 1.31 -9.17 26.97
CA GLU A 101 1.39 -9.07 28.43
C GLU A 101 0.36 -10.01 29.06
N GLY A 102 0.83 -11.07 29.71
CA GLY A 102 -0.03 -12.06 30.38
C GLY A 102 -1.01 -12.76 29.43
N ARG A 103 -2.30 -12.50 29.59
CA ARG A 103 -3.40 -13.06 28.76
C ARG A 103 -4.03 -12.03 27.84
N ASP A 104 -3.51 -10.81 27.82
CA ASP A 104 -4.07 -9.75 27.00
C ASP A 104 -3.78 -9.96 25.50
N PRO A 105 -4.60 -9.42 24.61
CA PRO A 105 -4.29 -9.38 23.20
C PRO A 105 -2.94 -8.70 22.96
N TYR A 106 -2.18 -9.19 21.96
CA TYR A 106 -0.91 -8.56 21.62
C TYR A 106 -1.09 -7.13 21.08
N VAL A 107 -0.08 -6.31 21.30
CA VAL A 107 0.05 -4.99 20.69
C VAL A 107 1.14 -5.04 19.63
N ALA A 108 0.80 -4.66 18.41
CA ALA A 108 1.74 -4.61 17.30
C ALA A 108 2.34 -3.21 17.13
N ALA A 109 3.66 -3.16 16.91
CA ALA A 109 4.40 -1.94 16.65
C ALA A 109 5.26 -2.10 15.39
N PRO A 110 5.29 -1.12 14.46
CA PRO A 110 6.19 -1.16 13.33
C PRO A 110 7.63 -0.89 13.78
N LYS A 111 8.58 -1.67 13.26
CA LYS A 111 10.03 -1.46 13.45
C LYS A 111 10.62 -0.65 12.31
N GLY A 112 10.10 -0.82 11.11
CA GLY A 112 10.53 -0.05 9.94
C GLY A 112 10.16 -0.69 8.62
N VAL A 113 10.31 0.11 7.58
CA VAL A 113 10.15 -0.31 6.18
C VAL A 113 11.37 0.14 5.38
N ARG A 114 11.95 -0.75 4.58
CA ARG A 114 13.03 -0.44 3.64
C ARG A 114 12.60 -0.85 2.24
N MET A 115 12.85 0.02 1.27
CA MET A 115 12.59 -0.24 -0.13
C MET A 115 13.87 -0.06 -0.93
N ASP A 116 14.33 -1.14 -1.56
CA ASP A 116 15.51 -1.18 -2.41
C ASP A 116 15.05 -1.19 -3.87
N ILE A 117 15.56 -0.25 -4.67
CA ILE A 117 15.13 -0.06 -6.06
C ILE A 117 16.33 -0.26 -6.97
N GLU A 118 16.17 -1.12 -7.97
CA GLU A 118 17.18 -1.43 -8.97
C GLU A 118 16.58 -1.30 -10.36
N PHE A 119 17.31 -0.70 -11.29
CA PHE A 119 16.97 -0.66 -12.70
C PHE A 119 18.18 -0.27 -13.56
N ASP A 120 18.18 -0.73 -14.79
CA ASP A 120 19.13 -0.30 -15.80
C ASP A 120 18.68 1.02 -16.42
N SER A 121 19.65 1.90 -16.70
CA SER A 121 19.40 3.20 -17.32
C SER A 121 20.67 3.80 -17.88
N ASP A 122 20.57 4.48 -19.01
CA ASP A 122 21.67 5.28 -19.59
C ASP A 122 21.70 6.72 -19.02
N ALA A 123 20.73 7.07 -18.18
CA ALA A 123 20.65 8.36 -17.52
C ALA A 123 21.72 8.55 -16.44
N SER A 124 22.10 9.80 -16.16
CA SER A 124 23.03 10.15 -15.10
C SER A 124 22.54 9.67 -13.73
N LEU A 125 23.45 9.50 -12.78
CA LEU A 125 23.07 9.17 -11.39
C LEU A 125 22.15 10.23 -10.81
N GLU A 126 22.38 11.49 -11.09
CA GLU A 126 21.55 12.62 -10.64
C GLU A 126 20.12 12.49 -11.14
N ASP A 127 19.91 12.20 -12.42
CA ASP A 127 18.59 12.01 -13.00
C ASP A 127 17.87 10.79 -12.41
N ARG A 128 18.60 9.69 -12.19
CA ARG A 128 18.05 8.48 -11.55
C ARG A 128 17.60 8.77 -10.12
N LEU A 129 18.43 9.48 -9.33
CA LEU A 129 18.06 9.88 -7.96
C LEU A 129 16.85 10.83 -7.95
N ARG A 130 16.79 11.79 -8.89
CA ARG A 130 15.65 12.69 -9.04
C ARG A 130 14.36 11.94 -9.38
N LEU A 131 14.45 10.91 -10.23
CA LEU A 131 13.32 10.02 -10.52
C LEU A 131 12.82 9.30 -9.26
N ILE A 132 13.73 8.72 -8.46
CA ILE A 132 13.36 8.01 -7.24
C ILE A 132 12.70 8.95 -6.23
N GLU A 133 13.25 10.15 -6.01
CA GLU A 133 12.64 11.14 -5.12
C GLU A 133 11.24 11.57 -5.60
N ALA A 134 11.04 11.71 -6.92
CA ALA A 134 9.72 11.99 -7.47
C ALA A 134 8.75 10.81 -7.25
N ALA A 135 9.21 9.57 -7.49
CA ALA A 135 8.41 8.37 -7.29
C ALA A 135 7.95 8.19 -5.85
N LYS A 136 8.85 8.39 -4.87
CA LYS A 136 8.54 8.37 -3.43
C LYS A 136 7.45 9.39 -3.08
N LYS A 137 7.60 10.63 -3.55
CA LYS A 137 6.60 11.69 -3.32
C LYS A 137 5.25 11.42 -3.96
N GLY A 138 5.23 10.68 -5.06
CA GLY A 138 4.02 10.34 -5.79
C GLY A 138 3.35 9.02 -5.35
N CYS A 139 3.98 8.25 -4.47
CA CYS A 139 3.44 6.96 -4.02
C CYS A 139 2.36 7.17 -2.95
N PHE A 140 1.09 6.92 -3.30
CA PHE A 140 -0.05 7.11 -2.41
C PHE A 140 0.02 6.23 -1.15
N ILE A 141 0.42 4.97 -1.30
CA ILE A 141 0.51 4.04 -0.16
C ILE A 141 1.68 4.41 0.74
N GLU A 142 2.83 4.78 0.17
CA GLU A 142 3.97 5.26 0.97
C GLU A 142 3.63 6.55 1.72
N ALA A 143 2.83 7.44 1.13
CA ALA A 143 2.38 8.65 1.80
C ALA A 143 1.60 8.34 3.09
N ILE A 144 0.71 7.34 3.09
CA ILE A 144 -0.03 6.91 4.30
C ILE A 144 0.91 6.31 5.35
N VAL A 145 1.94 5.56 4.92
CA VAL A 145 2.91 4.93 5.83
C VAL A 145 3.86 5.96 6.46
N ARG A 146 4.27 6.96 5.67
CA ARG A 146 5.24 7.99 6.09
C ARG A 146 4.63 9.08 6.95
N GLU A 147 3.42 9.52 6.60
CA GLU A 147 2.75 10.64 7.27
C GLU A 147 1.79 10.12 8.35
N PRO A 148 1.76 10.71 9.55
CA PRO A 148 0.75 10.37 10.54
C PRO A 148 -0.66 10.61 9.98
N THR A 149 -1.36 9.53 9.69
CA THR A 149 -2.72 9.60 9.13
C THR A 149 -3.72 9.21 10.21
N PHE A 150 -4.74 10.05 10.39
CA PHE A 150 -5.80 9.75 11.36
C PHE A 150 -6.64 8.57 10.87
N VAL A 151 -6.74 7.53 11.70
CA VAL A 151 -7.59 6.37 11.46
C VAL A 151 -8.74 6.37 12.47
N ALA A 152 -9.95 6.66 12.01
CA ALA A 152 -11.14 6.65 12.83
C ALA A 152 -11.76 5.24 12.88
N HIS A 153 -12.13 4.79 14.06
CA HIS A 153 -12.88 3.57 14.26
C HIS A 153 -14.27 3.90 14.83
N ARG A 154 -15.30 3.26 14.28
CA ARG A 154 -16.66 3.39 14.77
C ARG A 154 -17.27 1.99 14.94
N LEU A 155 -17.95 1.78 16.04
CA LEU A 155 -18.75 0.58 16.26
C LEU A 155 -20.22 0.92 15.98
N LYS A 156 -20.87 0.14 15.14
CA LYS A 156 -22.32 0.23 14.96
C LYS A 156 -23.02 -0.31 16.22
N THR A 157 -23.89 0.50 16.78
CA THR A 157 -24.75 0.14 17.92
C THR A 157 -26.21 0.12 17.50
N ASP A 158 -27.13 -0.17 18.44
CA ASP A 158 -28.58 -0.11 18.19
C ASP A 158 -29.03 1.30 17.77
N ASP A 159 -28.30 2.35 18.17
CA ASP A 159 -28.53 3.75 17.81
C ASP A 159 -27.89 4.16 16.44
N GLY A 160 -27.23 3.24 15.77
CA GLY A 160 -26.56 3.44 14.47
C GLY A 160 -25.03 3.56 14.56
N TRP A 161 -24.44 4.33 13.61
CA TRP A 161 -22.99 4.57 13.51
C TRP A 161 -22.52 5.72 14.36
#